data_d879fe9f2f83c46ff0d956c4c7bd7689
#
_entry.id   d879fe9f2f83c46ff0d956c4c7bd7689
#
_cell.length_a   1.000
_cell.length_b   1.000
_cell.length_c   1.000
_cell.angle_alpha   90.00
_cell.angle_beta   90.00
_cell.angle_gamma   90.00
#
_symmetry.space_group_name_H-M   'P 1'
#
loop_
_entity.id
_entity.type
_entity.pdbx_description
1 polymer ?
#
loop_
_entity_poly.entity_id
_entity_poly.type
_entity_poly.pdbx_seq_one_letter_code
_entity_poly.pdbx_strand_id
1 'polypeptide(L)'
;NLSTELRLRRVTAPLFVLKGLGINDDLNGVERPVTFPIKDLGDAKAEVVHSLAKWKRLTLAEYEIEPGYGVYTDMNAIRADEELDNLHSLYVDQWDWEAVITKGDRTISFLEDVVRRIYAAILRTEFLACEHYPQLKPFLPKEIHFIHAQDLLDMYPDKTPKEREDAICKKYGAVFVEGIGGKLSDGKKHDGRSPVYDDWSTIAENGKE
;
A
#
# COMPACT_ATOMS: atom_id res chain seq x y z
N ASN A 1 3.70 17.53 -0.37
CA ASN A 1 2.27 17.43 0.00
C ASN A 1 1.98 16.21 0.88
N LEU A 2 2.08 14.96 0.34
CA LEU A 2 1.71 13.74 1.07
C LEU A 2 2.54 13.52 2.34
N SER A 3 3.87 13.74 2.28
CA SER A 3 4.75 13.65 3.45
C SER A 3 4.36 14.62 4.58
N THR A 4 3.89 15.82 4.22
CA THR A 4 3.42 16.81 5.19
C THR A 4 2.08 16.41 5.80
N GLU A 5 1.13 15.95 4.97
CA GLU A 5 -0.19 15.49 5.43
C GLU A 5 -0.10 14.32 6.42
N LEU A 6 0.80 13.37 6.13
CA LEU A 6 0.98 12.18 6.94
C LEU A 6 2.11 12.30 7.99
N ARG A 7 2.74 13.47 8.12
CA ARG A 7 3.86 13.74 9.05
C ARG A 7 5.01 12.75 8.91
N LEU A 8 5.48 12.56 7.67
CA LEU A 8 6.49 11.56 7.34
C LEU A 8 7.87 12.20 7.18
N ARG A 9 8.89 11.59 7.80
CA ARG A 9 10.29 11.92 7.61
C ARG A 9 10.87 11.12 6.44
N ARG A 10 11.62 11.77 5.54
CA ARG A 10 12.31 11.08 4.46
C ARG A 10 13.51 10.28 5.01
N VAL A 11 13.64 9.04 4.57
CA VAL A 11 14.79 8.16 4.85
C VAL A 11 15.35 7.59 3.54
N THR A 12 16.63 7.25 3.53
CA THR A 12 17.26 6.64 2.36
C THR A 12 17.13 5.13 2.47
N ALA A 13 16.49 4.53 1.47
CA ALA A 13 16.30 3.10 1.41
C ALA A 13 17.50 2.35 0.83
N PRO A 14 17.76 1.11 1.27
CA PRO A 14 18.68 0.21 0.59
C PRO A 14 18.07 -0.28 -0.73
N LEU A 15 18.90 -0.43 -1.76
CA LEU A 15 18.51 -1.08 -3.02
C LEU A 15 18.51 -2.60 -2.90
N PHE A 16 19.36 -3.14 -2.05
CA PHE A 16 19.48 -4.57 -1.76
C PHE A 16 19.82 -4.79 -0.29
N VAL A 17 19.55 -5.97 0.20
CA VAL A 17 19.84 -6.43 1.57
C VAL A 17 20.51 -7.79 1.53
N LEU A 18 21.21 -8.18 2.59
CA LEU A 18 21.77 -9.54 2.70
C LEU A 18 20.62 -10.55 2.80
N LYS A 19 20.76 -11.63 2.04
CA LYS A 19 19.82 -12.76 2.07
C LYS A 19 19.78 -13.42 3.46
N GLY A 20 18.57 -13.74 3.89
CA GLY A 20 18.36 -14.47 5.15
C GLY A 20 18.21 -13.59 6.39
N LEU A 21 18.27 -12.26 6.26
CA LEU A 21 18.00 -11.33 7.37
C LEU A 21 16.50 -11.15 7.64
N GLY A 22 15.62 -11.65 6.77
CA GLY A 22 14.17 -11.45 6.89
C GLY A 22 13.69 -10.02 6.67
N ILE A 23 14.55 -9.15 6.10
CA ILE A 23 14.25 -7.73 5.85
C ILE A 23 13.55 -7.52 4.50
N ASN A 24 13.94 -8.30 3.47
CA ASN A 24 13.25 -8.29 2.20
C ASN A 24 11.86 -8.91 2.35
N ASP A 25 10.84 -8.28 1.79
CA ASP A 25 9.50 -8.86 1.79
C ASP A 25 9.35 -9.85 0.65
N ASP A 26 8.79 -11.02 0.96
CA ASP A 26 8.57 -12.08 0.00
C ASP A 26 7.25 -11.88 -0.79
N LEU A 27 6.62 -10.71 -0.71
CA LEU A 27 5.31 -10.38 -1.30
C LEU A 27 4.27 -11.46 -0.93
N ASN A 28 3.89 -12.30 -1.91
CA ASN A 28 2.98 -13.44 -1.69
C ASN A 28 3.71 -14.72 -1.25
N GLY A 29 5.05 -14.67 -1.13
CA GLY A 29 5.89 -15.80 -0.71
C GLY A 29 6.27 -16.77 -1.83
N VAL A 30 5.95 -16.43 -3.09
CA VAL A 30 6.28 -17.25 -4.28
C VAL A 30 7.23 -16.54 -5.24
N GLU A 31 7.31 -15.22 -5.17
CA GLU A 31 8.16 -14.41 -6.03
C GLU A 31 9.64 -14.57 -5.67
N ARG A 32 10.48 -14.67 -6.69
CA ARG A 32 11.92 -14.85 -6.55
C ARG A 32 12.64 -13.51 -6.59
N PRO A 33 13.42 -13.15 -5.54
CA PRO A 33 14.26 -11.96 -5.60
C PRO A 33 15.43 -12.15 -6.56
N VAL A 34 15.86 -11.08 -7.21
CA VAL A 34 17.13 -11.05 -7.93
C VAL A 34 18.26 -11.11 -6.91
N THR A 35 19.10 -12.15 -6.99
CA THR A 35 20.20 -12.38 -6.05
C THR A 35 21.55 -12.29 -6.74
N PHE A 36 22.55 -11.81 -6.00
CA PHE A 36 23.94 -11.77 -6.46
C PHE A 36 24.92 -12.00 -5.30
N PRO A 37 26.10 -12.58 -5.55
CA PRO A 37 27.12 -12.77 -4.53
C PRO A 37 27.92 -11.48 -4.30
N ILE A 38 28.42 -11.28 -3.09
CA ILE A 38 29.32 -10.19 -2.73
C ILE A 38 30.69 -10.78 -2.43
N LYS A 39 31.66 -10.59 -3.33
CA LYS A 39 33.00 -11.19 -3.26
C LYS A 39 33.70 -10.92 -1.93
N ASP A 40 33.74 -9.66 -1.50
CA ASP A 40 34.45 -9.26 -0.28
C ASP A 40 33.80 -9.71 1.02
N LEU A 41 32.58 -10.29 0.94
CA LEU A 41 31.88 -10.94 2.06
C LEU A 41 31.86 -12.46 1.92
N GLY A 42 32.86 -13.05 1.26
CA GLY A 42 32.97 -14.51 1.09
C GLY A 42 31.84 -15.11 0.25
N ASP A 43 31.42 -14.39 -0.79
CA ASP A 43 30.30 -14.74 -1.68
C ASP A 43 28.94 -14.84 -0.97
N ALA A 44 28.78 -14.17 0.18
CA ALA A 44 27.47 -13.98 0.78
C ALA A 44 26.49 -13.38 -0.22
N LYS A 45 25.27 -13.91 -0.25
CA LYS A 45 24.26 -13.47 -1.22
C LYS A 45 23.50 -12.23 -0.72
N ALA A 46 23.37 -11.27 -1.60
CA ALA A 46 22.44 -10.15 -1.45
C ALA A 46 21.22 -10.35 -2.34
N GLU A 47 20.12 -9.68 -2.00
CA GLU A 47 18.87 -9.68 -2.72
C GLU A 47 18.43 -8.25 -3.01
N VAL A 48 18.10 -7.96 -4.27
CA VAL A 48 17.42 -6.70 -4.61
C VAL A 48 16.03 -6.72 -3.96
N VAL A 49 15.64 -5.64 -3.34
CA VAL A 49 14.40 -5.59 -2.57
C VAL A 49 13.15 -5.70 -3.46
N HIS A 50 12.13 -6.39 -2.96
CA HIS A 50 10.79 -6.44 -3.54
C HIS A 50 9.87 -5.39 -2.91
N SER A 51 9.99 -5.22 -1.59
CA SER A 51 9.30 -4.25 -0.75
C SER A 51 10.16 -3.95 0.48
N LEU A 52 9.96 -2.80 1.06
CA LEU A 52 10.71 -2.32 2.23
C LEU A 52 9.81 -2.11 3.46
N ALA A 53 8.64 -2.73 3.53
CA ALA A 53 7.75 -2.59 4.67
C ALA A 53 8.44 -3.01 5.98
N LYS A 54 9.05 -4.20 6.01
CA LYS A 54 9.79 -4.70 7.18
C LYS A 54 10.98 -3.79 7.55
N TRP A 55 11.76 -3.35 6.56
CA TRP A 55 12.88 -2.43 6.78
C TRP A 55 12.41 -1.10 7.37
N LYS A 56 11.33 -0.52 6.85
CA LYS A 56 10.79 0.74 7.40
C LYS A 56 10.29 0.58 8.83
N ARG A 57 9.69 -0.56 9.18
CA ARG A 57 9.29 -0.85 10.57
C ARG A 57 10.50 -0.93 11.51
N LEU A 58 11.62 -1.53 11.06
CA LEU A 58 12.88 -1.48 11.82
C LEU A 58 13.41 -0.05 11.95
N THR A 59 13.37 0.72 10.87
CA THR A 59 13.78 2.13 10.86
C THR A 59 12.93 3.01 11.80
N LEU A 60 11.62 2.77 11.85
CA LEU A 60 10.72 3.44 12.81
C LEU A 60 11.16 3.18 14.26
N ALA A 61 11.51 1.92 14.57
CA ALA A 61 11.97 1.54 15.90
C ALA A 61 13.37 2.09 16.21
N GLU A 62 14.32 2.02 15.26
CA GLU A 62 15.68 2.53 15.41
C GLU A 62 15.72 4.05 15.63
N TYR A 63 14.85 4.78 14.96
CA TYR A 63 14.76 6.23 15.07
C TYR A 63 13.79 6.70 16.18
N GLU A 64 13.23 5.77 16.93
CA GLU A 64 12.28 6.05 18.04
C GLU A 64 11.15 6.99 17.59
N ILE A 65 10.57 6.69 16.39
CA ILE A 65 9.50 7.52 15.84
C ILE A 65 8.23 7.36 16.68
N GLU A 66 7.72 8.48 17.16
CA GLU A 66 6.53 8.53 18.01
C GLU A 66 5.21 8.24 17.22
N PRO A 67 4.15 7.78 17.92
CA PRO A 67 2.83 7.62 17.32
C PRO A 67 2.33 8.91 16.65
N GLY A 68 1.70 8.77 15.49
CA GLY A 68 1.23 9.88 14.66
C GLY A 68 2.27 10.43 13.69
N TYR A 69 3.49 9.87 13.69
CA TYR A 69 4.57 10.17 12.75
C TYR A 69 5.02 8.92 12.02
N GLY A 70 5.78 9.10 10.95
CA GLY A 70 6.27 7.99 10.15
C GLY A 70 7.49 8.32 9.32
N VAL A 71 7.88 7.37 8.48
CA VAL A 71 8.96 7.51 7.52
C VAL A 71 8.46 7.23 6.10
N TYR A 72 9.07 7.85 5.11
CA TYR A 72 8.87 7.51 3.71
C TYR A 72 10.19 7.43 2.97
N THR A 73 10.20 6.71 1.89
CA THR A 73 11.35 6.55 1.02
C THR A 73 10.93 6.46 -0.44
N ASP A 74 11.83 6.88 -1.31
CA ASP A 74 11.77 6.56 -2.73
C ASP A 74 12.47 5.20 -2.88
N MET A 75 11.72 4.17 -3.21
CA MET A 75 12.17 2.79 -3.29
C MET A 75 12.26 2.35 -4.74
N ASN A 76 13.36 1.70 -5.10
CA ASN A 76 13.49 1.00 -6.36
C ASN A 76 13.51 -0.51 -6.12
N ALA A 77 12.73 -1.26 -6.88
CA ALA A 77 12.63 -2.70 -6.77
C ALA A 77 12.68 -3.38 -8.14
N ILE A 78 13.08 -4.65 -8.15
CA ILE A 78 12.99 -5.51 -9.33
C ILE A 78 12.08 -6.69 -8.98
N ARG A 79 11.00 -6.84 -9.75
CA ARG A 79 10.04 -7.93 -9.63
C ARG A 79 10.20 -8.89 -10.81
N ALA A 80 11.14 -9.83 -10.67
CA ALA A 80 11.56 -10.70 -11.77
C ALA A 80 10.46 -11.66 -12.27
N ASP A 81 9.47 -11.95 -11.43
CA ASP A 81 8.36 -12.86 -11.74
C ASP A 81 7.05 -12.11 -12.07
N GLU A 82 7.10 -10.79 -12.30
CA GLU A 82 5.92 -10.01 -12.66
C GLU A 82 5.44 -10.34 -14.07
N GLU A 83 4.14 -10.50 -14.24
CA GLU A 83 3.51 -10.56 -15.57
C GLU A 83 3.44 -9.15 -16.16
N LEU A 84 4.23 -8.92 -17.20
CA LEU A 84 4.41 -7.60 -17.79
C LEU A 84 3.23 -7.23 -18.70
N ASP A 85 2.64 -6.08 -18.46
CA ASP A 85 1.60 -5.47 -19.29
C ASP A 85 1.76 -3.93 -19.33
N ASN A 86 0.71 -3.21 -19.72
CA ASN A 86 0.75 -1.74 -19.76
C ASN A 86 0.70 -1.07 -18.38
N LEU A 87 0.45 -1.82 -17.30
CA LEU A 87 0.37 -1.33 -15.93
C LEU A 87 1.48 -1.90 -15.04
N HIS A 88 2.01 -3.09 -15.37
CA HIS A 88 2.98 -3.83 -14.56
C HIS A 88 4.35 -3.84 -15.24
N SER A 89 5.38 -3.46 -14.50
CA SER A 89 6.75 -3.38 -14.96
C SER A 89 7.69 -4.25 -14.11
N LEU A 90 8.72 -4.78 -14.74
CA LEU A 90 9.84 -5.46 -14.09
C LEU A 90 10.53 -4.56 -13.06
N TYR A 91 10.77 -3.31 -13.43
CA TYR A 91 11.36 -2.28 -12.56
C TYR A 91 10.25 -1.46 -11.93
N VAL A 92 10.29 -1.32 -10.62
CA VAL A 92 9.30 -0.57 -9.84
C VAL A 92 9.98 0.57 -9.12
N ASP A 93 9.43 1.76 -9.29
CA ASP A 93 9.79 2.97 -8.57
C ASP A 93 8.58 3.35 -7.71
N GLN A 94 8.73 3.25 -6.38
CA GLN A 94 7.64 3.45 -5.44
C GLN A 94 7.98 4.55 -4.44
N TRP A 95 7.04 5.46 -4.25
CA TRP A 95 6.99 6.27 -3.05
C TRP A 95 6.26 5.46 -1.95
N ASP A 96 7.01 5.00 -0.96
CA ASP A 96 6.55 4.03 0.02
C ASP A 96 6.72 4.56 1.45
N TRP A 97 5.78 4.28 2.34
CA TRP A 97 5.76 4.84 3.69
C TRP A 97 5.21 3.88 4.74
N GLU A 98 5.63 4.11 5.99
CA GLU A 98 5.11 3.45 7.19
C GLU A 98 4.96 4.51 8.31
N ALA A 99 3.90 4.42 9.10
CA ALA A 99 3.67 5.31 10.23
C ALA A 99 3.37 4.51 11.51
N VAL A 100 3.75 5.09 12.65
CA VAL A 100 3.45 4.53 13.96
C VAL A 100 2.05 4.96 14.37
N ILE A 101 1.22 3.99 14.74
CA ILE A 101 -0.10 4.21 15.32
C ILE A 101 -0.17 3.51 16.69
N THR A 102 -1.03 4.00 17.56
CA THR A 102 -1.32 3.30 18.82
C THR A 102 -2.33 2.17 18.60
N LYS A 103 -2.41 1.24 19.53
CA LYS A 103 -3.44 0.20 19.49
C LYS A 103 -4.87 0.78 19.48
N GLY A 104 -5.06 1.94 20.12
CA GLY A 104 -6.36 2.63 20.16
C GLY A 104 -6.74 3.30 18.85
N ASP A 105 -5.77 3.61 17.99
CA ASP A 105 -5.98 4.24 16.68
C ASP A 105 -6.44 3.22 15.62
N ARG A 106 -6.35 1.92 15.90
CA ARG A 106 -6.74 0.89 14.94
C ARG A 106 -8.26 0.77 14.89
N THR A 107 -8.89 1.70 14.21
CA THR A 107 -10.33 1.82 14.00
C THR A 107 -10.67 2.23 12.57
N ILE A 108 -11.83 1.87 12.07
CA ILE A 108 -12.31 2.28 10.74
C ILE A 108 -12.30 3.81 10.61
N SER A 109 -12.75 4.54 11.62
CA SER A 109 -12.76 6.01 11.58
C SER A 109 -11.37 6.61 11.40
N PHE A 110 -10.34 6.03 12.04
CA PHE A 110 -8.96 6.47 11.87
C PHE A 110 -8.42 6.12 10.47
N LEU A 111 -8.73 4.91 9.97
CA LEU A 111 -8.39 4.49 8.61
C LEU A 111 -8.97 5.47 7.58
N GLU A 112 -10.28 5.76 7.67
CA GLU A 112 -10.95 6.69 6.79
C GLU A 112 -10.35 8.12 6.86
N ASP A 113 -9.98 8.60 8.06
CA ASP A 113 -9.31 9.90 8.21
C ASP A 113 -7.98 9.93 7.44
N VAL A 114 -7.15 8.89 7.60
CA VAL A 114 -5.89 8.77 6.85
C VAL A 114 -6.14 8.75 5.35
N VAL A 115 -7.14 7.99 4.88
CA VAL A 115 -7.52 7.94 3.46
C VAL A 115 -7.98 9.31 2.94
N ARG A 116 -8.79 10.06 3.69
CA ARG A 116 -9.21 11.41 3.31
C ARG A 116 -8.02 12.37 3.20
N ARG A 117 -7.05 12.27 4.10
CA ARG A 117 -5.81 13.07 4.05
C ARG A 117 -4.95 12.74 2.84
N ILE A 118 -4.82 11.45 2.51
CA ILE A 118 -4.14 11.00 1.28
C ILE A 118 -4.88 11.54 0.06
N TYR A 119 -6.19 11.40 0.03
CA TYR A 119 -7.01 11.88 -1.08
C TYR A 119 -6.92 13.40 -1.27
N ALA A 120 -6.88 14.17 -0.19
CA ALA A 120 -6.66 15.61 -0.25
C ALA A 120 -5.29 15.98 -0.87
N ALA A 121 -4.25 15.17 -0.62
CA ALA A 121 -2.94 15.36 -1.27
C ALA A 121 -3.00 15.01 -2.77
N ILE A 122 -3.76 13.99 -3.16
CA ILE A 122 -3.98 13.61 -4.57
C ILE A 122 -4.71 14.73 -5.31
N LEU A 123 -5.79 15.26 -4.74
CA LEU A 123 -6.53 16.40 -5.34
C LEU A 123 -5.63 17.62 -5.56
N ARG A 124 -4.77 17.95 -4.59
CA ARG A 124 -3.80 19.04 -4.77
C ARG A 124 -2.79 18.75 -5.86
N THR A 125 -2.39 17.50 -6.00
CA THR A 125 -1.45 17.09 -7.07
C THR A 125 -2.12 17.18 -8.44
N GLU A 126 -3.37 16.76 -8.57
CA GLU A 126 -4.16 16.94 -9.79
C GLU A 126 -4.27 18.44 -10.16
N PHE A 127 -4.60 19.28 -9.20
CA PHE A 127 -4.69 20.73 -9.40
C PHE A 127 -3.37 21.31 -9.92
N LEU A 128 -2.24 20.99 -9.27
CA LEU A 128 -0.91 21.42 -9.70
C LEU A 128 -0.56 20.92 -11.11
N ALA A 129 -0.90 19.66 -11.42
CA ALA A 129 -0.69 19.12 -12.76
C ALA A 129 -1.49 19.90 -13.82
N CYS A 130 -2.73 20.25 -13.54
CA CYS A 130 -3.56 21.05 -14.43
C CYS A 130 -3.07 22.51 -14.58
N GLU A 131 -2.47 23.09 -13.53
CA GLU A 131 -1.84 24.42 -13.64
C GLU A 131 -0.60 24.40 -14.55
N HIS A 132 0.25 23.36 -14.43
CA HIS A 132 1.45 23.21 -15.26
C HIS A 132 1.15 22.76 -16.69
N TYR A 133 0.05 22.04 -16.88
CA TYR A 133 -0.36 21.48 -18.17
C TYR A 133 -1.81 21.87 -18.48
N PRO A 134 -2.06 23.07 -19.05
CA PRO A 134 -3.41 23.59 -19.26
C PRO A 134 -4.32 22.75 -20.15
N GLN A 135 -3.76 21.80 -20.92
CA GLN A 135 -4.52 20.82 -21.70
C GLN A 135 -5.20 19.76 -20.82
N LEU A 136 -4.72 19.54 -19.58
CA LEU A 136 -5.35 18.67 -18.59
C LEU A 136 -6.49 19.39 -17.89
N LYS A 137 -7.50 18.65 -17.51
CA LYS A 137 -8.62 19.17 -16.71
C LYS A 137 -8.81 18.28 -15.49
N PRO A 138 -9.07 18.83 -14.31
CA PRO A 138 -9.36 18.04 -13.14
C PRO A 138 -10.64 17.21 -13.38
N PHE A 139 -10.61 15.96 -12.95
CA PHE A 139 -11.73 15.03 -13.10
C PHE A 139 -12.09 14.29 -11.79
N LEU A 140 -11.21 14.37 -10.79
CA LEU A 140 -11.46 13.73 -9.51
C LEU A 140 -12.59 14.43 -8.74
N PRO A 141 -13.50 13.69 -8.10
CA PRO A 141 -14.53 14.29 -7.24
C PRO A 141 -13.91 14.94 -6.02
N LYS A 142 -14.63 15.88 -5.40
CA LYS A 142 -14.16 16.59 -4.21
C LYS A 142 -13.96 15.68 -3.00
N GLU A 143 -14.72 14.59 -2.92
CA GLU A 143 -14.73 13.66 -1.81
C GLU A 143 -14.57 12.24 -2.34
N ILE A 144 -13.79 11.42 -1.62
CA ILE A 144 -13.68 9.99 -1.86
C ILE A 144 -14.87 9.26 -1.24
N HIS A 145 -15.40 8.27 -1.93
CA HIS A 145 -16.50 7.44 -1.44
C HIS A 145 -15.94 6.19 -0.77
N PHE A 146 -16.44 5.87 0.43
CA PHE A 146 -16.09 4.65 1.16
C PHE A 146 -17.18 3.60 0.96
N ILE A 147 -16.79 2.35 0.77
CA ILE A 147 -17.72 1.23 0.62
C ILE A 147 -17.06 -0.06 1.10
N HIS A 148 -17.81 -0.90 1.81
CA HIS A 148 -17.33 -2.20 2.23
C HIS A 148 -17.42 -3.22 1.08
N ALA A 149 -16.47 -4.15 1.00
CA ALA A 149 -16.42 -5.19 -0.02
C ALA A 149 -17.68 -6.07 -0.05
N GLN A 150 -18.34 -6.28 1.11
CA GLN A 150 -19.61 -7.00 1.17
C GLN A 150 -20.74 -6.22 0.47
N ASP A 151 -20.81 -4.89 0.68
CA ASP A 151 -21.83 -4.07 0.01
C ASP A 151 -21.63 -4.07 -1.50
N LEU A 152 -20.38 -4.11 -1.98
CA LEU A 152 -20.08 -4.26 -3.40
C LEU A 152 -20.56 -5.62 -3.94
N LEU A 153 -20.38 -6.69 -3.19
CA LEU A 153 -20.90 -8.01 -3.56
C LEU A 153 -22.44 -7.99 -3.64
N ASP A 154 -23.10 -7.40 -2.64
CA ASP A 154 -24.56 -7.34 -2.58
C ASP A 154 -25.15 -6.46 -3.71
N MET A 155 -24.47 -5.37 -4.06
CA MET A 155 -24.87 -4.51 -5.18
C MET A 155 -24.65 -5.15 -6.55
N TYR A 156 -23.62 -5.97 -6.70
CA TYR A 156 -23.21 -6.54 -7.99
C TYR A 156 -22.82 -8.04 -7.85
N PRO A 157 -23.78 -8.93 -7.48
CA PRO A 157 -23.46 -10.32 -7.14
C PRO A 157 -22.88 -11.12 -8.31
N ASP A 158 -23.25 -10.79 -9.55
CA ASP A 158 -22.83 -11.49 -10.76
C ASP A 158 -21.48 -10.99 -11.33
N LYS A 159 -20.89 -9.95 -10.72
CA LYS A 159 -19.63 -9.36 -11.20
C LYS A 159 -18.43 -9.92 -10.44
N THR A 160 -17.30 -9.98 -11.12
CA THR A 160 -16.00 -10.21 -10.51
C THR A 160 -15.61 -9.02 -9.60
N PRO A 161 -14.70 -9.20 -8.64
CA PRO A 161 -14.22 -8.09 -7.80
C PRO A 161 -13.79 -6.86 -8.62
N LYS A 162 -12.99 -7.04 -9.66
CA LYS A 162 -12.52 -5.95 -10.53
C LYS A 162 -13.67 -5.25 -11.28
N GLU A 163 -14.63 -6.00 -11.78
CA GLU A 163 -15.82 -5.42 -12.43
C GLU A 163 -16.72 -4.66 -11.44
N ARG A 164 -16.73 -5.07 -10.15
CA ARG A 164 -17.39 -4.32 -9.05
C ARG A 164 -16.72 -3.00 -8.80
N GLU A 165 -15.38 -3.00 -8.72
CA GLU A 165 -14.56 -1.78 -8.58
C GLU A 165 -14.81 -0.82 -9.73
N ASP A 166 -14.76 -1.30 -10.97
CA ASP A 166 -15.02 -0.48 -12.17
C ASP A 166 -16.43 0.14 -12.12
N ALA A 167 -17.44 -0.65 -11.74
CA ALA A 167 -18.82 -0.20 -11.67
C ALA A 167 -19.03 0.89 -10.61
N ILE A 168 -18.44 0.72 -9.43
CA ILE A 168 -18.57 1.69 -8.35
C ILE A 168 -17.75 2.95 -8.60
N CYS A 169 -16.54 2.82 -9.16
CA CYS A 169 -15.73 3.96 -9.58
C CYS A 169 -16.39 4.78 -10.68
N LYS A 170 -17.07 4.12 -11.64
CA LYS A 170 -17.86 4.81 -12.65
C LYS A 170 -19.00 5.63 -12.04
N LYS A 171 -19.56 5.20 -10.91
CA LYS A 171 -20.65 5.89 -10.21
C LYS A 171 -20.17 7.07 -9.38
N TYR A 172 -19.05 6.92 -8.65
CA TYR A 172 -18.60 7.90 -7.66
C TYR A 172 -17.30 8.63 -8.03
N GLY A 173 -16.56 8.17 -9.04
CA GLY A 173 -15.32 8.77 -9.53
C GLY A 173 -14.08 8.37 -8.74
N ALA A 174 -14.14 8.36 -7.41
CA ALA A 174 -13.06 7.90 -6.52
C ALA A 174 -13.65 7.12 -5.35
N VAL A 175 -13.10 5.95 -5.09
CA VAL A 175 -13.63 5.00 -4.10
C VAL A 175 -12.51 4.38 -3.29
N PHE A 176 -12.73 4.20 -1.99
CA PHE A 176 -11.93 3.35 -1.14
C PHE A 176 -12.79 2.15 -0.73
N VAL A 177 -12.30 0.94 -1.02
CA VAL A 177 -13.00 -0.30 -0.69
C VAL A 177 -12.39 -0.88 0.58
N GLU A 178 -13.23 -1.10 1.59
CA GLU A 178 -12.86 -1.65 2.90
C GLU A 178 -13.15 -3.14 2.98
N GLY A 179 -12.40 -3.87 3.83
CA GLY A 179 -12.64 -5.29 4.09
C GLY A 179 -12.29 -6.21 2.92
N ILE A 180 -11.34 -5.84 2.05
CA ILE A 180 -11.02 -6.58 0.82
C ILE A 180 -10.46 -7.97 1.07
N GLY A 181 -9.74 -8.18 2.21
CA GLY A 181 -9.12 -9.46 2.55
C GLY A 181 -10.03 -10.40 3.34
N GLY A 182 -11.17 -9.93 3.81
CA GLY A 182 -12.15 -10.70 4.56
C GLY A 182 -12.93 -11.70 3.69
N LYS A 183 -13.48 -12.73 4.35
CA LYS A 183 -14.36 -13.68 3.68
C LYS A 183 -15.76 -13.08 3.57
N LEU A 184 -16.26 -12.93 2.35
CA LEU A 184 -17.59 -12.41 2.05
C LEU A 184 -18.69 -13.50 2.18
N SER A 185 -19.94 -13.11 2.06
CA SER A 185 -21.10 -13.99 2.19
C SER A 185 -21.14 -15.13 1.16
N ASP A 186 -20.52 -14.95 -0.01
CA ASP A 186 -20.37 -15.98 -1.05
C ASP A 186 -19.22 -16.97 -0.76
N GLY A 187 -18.52 -16.80 0.37
CA GLY A 187 -17.39 -17.61 0.77
C GLY A 187 -16.06 -17.26 0.12
N LYS A 188 -16.01 -16.24 -0.74
CA LYS A 188 -14.79 -15.77 -1.42
C LYS A 188 -14.28 -14.50 -0.74
N LYS A 189 -13.06 -14.10 -1.10
CA LYS A 189 -12.49 -12.79 -0.76
C LYS A 189 -12.66 -11.84 -1.94
N HIS A 190 -12.68 -10.55 -1.64
CA HIS A 190 -12.60 -9.54 -2.70
C HIS A 190 -11.21 -9.50 -3.32
N ASP A 191 -10.17 -9.56 -2.48
CA ASP A 191 -8.75 -9.59 -2.87
C ASP A 191 -7.98 -10.65 -2.05
N GLY A 192 -6.78 -11.05 -2.52
CA GLY A 192 -5.91 -12.02 -1.87
C GLY A 192 -5.22 -11.56 -0.58
N ARG A 193 -5.55 -10.37 -0.08
CA ARG A 193 -4.95 -9.78 1.13
C ARG A 193 -5.31 -10.52 2.42
N SER A 194 -4.59 -10.20 3.51
CA SER A 194 -4.94 -10.67 4.86
C SER A 194 -6.35 -10.20 5.25
N PRO A 195 -7.13 -11.00 6.02
CA PRO A 195 -8.46 -10.59 6.47
C PRO A 195 -8.50 -9.26 7.24
N VAL A 196 -7.40 -8.91 7.90
CA VAL A 196 -7.28 -7.68 8.71
C VAL A 196 -6.49 -6.57 8.02
N TYR A 197 -6.24 -6.70 6.72
CA TYR A 197 -5.41 -5.76 5.96
C TYR A 197 -5.94 -4.33 6.02
N ASP A 198 -7.22 -4.16 5.80
CA ASP A 198 -7.94 -2.88 5.81
C ASP A 198 -9.26 -2.95 6.60
N ASP A 199 -9.58 -4.09 7.21
CA ASP A 199 -10.66 -4.22 8.17
C ASP A 199 -10.15 -3.92 9.58
N TRP A 200 -10.20 -2.67 9.96
CA TRP A 200 -9.79 -2.22 11.28
C TRP A 200 -10.92 -2.26 12.32
N SER A 201 -12.07 -2.84 11.97
CA SER A 201 -13.16 -3.13 12.89
C SER A 201 -12.92 -4.38 13.73
N THR A 202 -12.10 -5.32 13.22
CA THR A 202 -11.82 -6.59 13.89
C THR A 202 -10.53 -6.51 14.70
N ILE A 203 -10.62 -6.81 15.98
CA ILE A 203 -9.42 -7.08 16.79
C ILE A 203 -9.10 -8.55 16.57
N ALA A 204 -7.93 -8.85 16.01
CA ALA A 204 -7.47 -10.23 15.89
C ALA A 204 -7.51 -10.90 17.27
N GLU A 205 -8.24 -11.99 17.39
CA GLU A 205 -8.20 -12.81 18.59
C GLU A 205 -6.77 -13.23 18.86
N ASN A 206 -6.28 -12.97 20.07
CA ASN A 206 -4.92 -13.29 20.55
C ASN A 206 -3.77 -12.37 20.07
N GLY A 207 -4.02 -11.16 19.55
CA GLY A 207 -2.96 -10.21 19.22
C GLY A 207 -1.99 -10.70 18.13
N LYS A 208 -2.40 -11.67 17.32
CA LYS A 208 -1.74 -12.06 16.08
C LYS A 208 -2.57 -11.55 14.92
N GLU A 209 -1.95 -10.70 14.11
CA GLU A 209 -2.45 -10.31 12.79
C GLU A 209 -2.44 -11.51 11.84
#